data_c44af52778d1c1621f5cdc364276bd51
#
_entry.id   c44af52778d1c1621f5cdc364276bd51
#
_cell.length_a   1.000
_cell.length_b   1.000
_cell.length_c   1.000
_cell.angle_alpha   90.00
_cell.angle_beta   90.00
_cell.angle_gamma   90.00
#
_symmetry.space_group_name_H-M   'P 1'
#
loop_
_entity.id
_entity.type
_entity.pdbx_description
1 polymer ?
#
loop_
_entity_poly.entity_id
_entity_poly.type
_entity_poly.pdbx_seq_one_letter_code
_entity_poly.pdbx_strand_id
1 'polypeptide(L)'
;MNPMPRVLVVDEAMEVRALVEITLGRMRLHTQSARTLQEARTHLARERFDLCLTDLHLPDGSGLDLLLHIRQCHPQLPVALLSNDPGTQASALEVGACDLLHKPLHPMRLREWISSRLKRLPTTTKNLPDHQLLGHSPPMDNLRQHIDKLAPSLAAVYISGESGSGKERVARLIHQLGPRARAPFIPVNCGAIPGELMESEFFGHRKGSFSGALADQPGLFQAAEGGTLFLDEVADLPLAMQVKLLRALQERSVRPVGSQEERAVDVRILCATHKDLKCEVESGRFRQDLYYRLNVIELRVPALRERPGDIEILARHILQRLAKSSDKPATQLSPQALQALERYDFPGNVRELENLLERAQTLCEGPWIELSDLHLPVSEHQDVPSPSLPPNLDLALHLQQVERHLLLQALEESRWNRTVAARRLSLSLRSMRYRMKKLGLN
;
A
#
# COMPACT_ATOMS: atom_id res chain seq x y z
N MET A 1 4.31 -17.56 14.10
CA MET A 1 3.56 -18.14 12.97
C MET A 1 2.08 -17.91 13.23
N ASN A 2 1.40 -17.09 12.43
CA ASN A 2 -0.04 -17.19 12.38
C ASN A 2 -0.33 -18.46 11.60
N PRO A 3 -0.95 -19.49 12.20
CA PRO A 3 -1.33 -20.67 11.44
C PRO A 3 -2.26 -20.19 10.31
N MET A 4 -2.04 -20.72 9.10
CA MET A 4 -2.98 -20.48 8.00
C MET A 4 -4.38 -20.83 8.50
N PRO A 5 -5.39 -19.98 8.25
CA PRO A 5 -6.74 -20.27 8.71
C PRO A 5 -7.18 -21.64 8.18
N ARG A 6 -7.74 -22.44 9.10
CA ARG A 6 -8.17 -23.82 8.83
C ARG A 6 -9.66 -23.86 8.66
N VAL A 7 -10.11 -24.45 7.56
CA VAL A 7 -11.52 -24.58 7.22
C VAL A 7 -11.89 -26.06 7.22
N LEU A 8 -12.89 -26.42 8.03
CA LEU A 8 -13.49 -27.75 7.99
C LEU A 8 -14.63 -27.75 6.96
N VAL A 9 -14.58 -28.70 6.03
CA VAL A 9 -15.60 -28.89 4.99
C VAL A 9 -16.24 -30.26 5.15
N VAL A 10 -17.55 -30.30 5.37
CA VAL A 10 -18.29 -31.52 5.62
C VAL A 10 -19.38 -31.66 4.59
N ASP A 11 -19.22 -32.62 3.67
CA ASP A 11 -20.19 -32.88 2.61
C ASP A 11 -20.02 -34.33 2.12
N GLU A 12 -21.10 -35.04 1.81
CA GLU A 12 -21.04 -36.38 1.26
C GLU A 12 -20.49 -36.39 -0.17
N ALA A 13 -20.89 -35.41 -0.98
CA ALA A 13 -20.53 -35.33 -2.39
C ALA A 13 -19.06 -34.96 -2.59
N MET A 14 -18.30 -35.84 -3.22
CA MET A 14 -16.88 -35.63 -3.53
C MET A 14 -16.64 -34.39 -4.42
N GLU A 15 -17.54 -34.13 -5.35
CA GLU A 15 -17.47 -32.99 -6.28
C GLU A 15 -17.56 -31.66 -5.55
N VAL A 16 -18.45 -31.56 -4.54
CA VAL A 16 -18.62 -30.33 -3.74
C VAL A 16 -17.38 -30.11 -2.89
N ARG A 17 -16.86 -31.16 -2.24
CA ARG A 17 -15.62 -31.04 -1.44
C ARG A 17 -14.44 -30.59 -2.32
N ALA A 18 -14.26 -31.22 -3.49
CA ALA A 18 -13.17 -30.86 -4.41
C ALA A 18 -13.30 -29.40 -4.90
N LEU A 19 -14.51 -28.94 -5.25
CA LEU A 19 -14.77 -27.55 -5.66
C LEU A 19 -14.39 -26.56 -4.53
N VAL A 20 -14.79 -26.87 -3.29
CA VAL A 20 -14.51 -26.05 -2.13
C VAL A 20 -13.00 -26.06 -1.83
N GLU A 21 -12.35 -27.21 -1.85
CA GLU A 21 -10.89 -27.35 -1.62
C GLU A 21 -10.08 -26.55 -2.65
N ILE A 22 -10.41 -26.66 -3.95
CA ILE A 22 -9.74 -25.88 -4.99
C ILE A 22 -9.95 -24.38 -4.78
N THR A 23 -11.16 -23.97 -4.41
CA THR A 23 -11.49 -22.56 -4.18
C THR A 23 -10.74 -22.00 -2.96
N LEU A 24 -10.69 -22.75 -1.87
CA LEU A 24 -9.98 -22.41 -0.64
C LEU A 24 -8.45 -22.43 -0.81
N GLY A 25 -7.93 -23.41 -1.55
CA GLY A 25 -6.51 -23.50 -1.88
C GLY A 25 -6.01 -22.26 -2.64
N ARG A 26 -6.82 -21.72 -3.58
CA ARG A 26 -6.52 -20.45 -4.27
C ARG A 26 -6.55 -19.24 -3.32
N MET A 27 -7.22 -19.33 -2.17
CA MET A 27 -7.24 -18.32 -1.11
C MET A 27 -6.14 -18.53 -0.07
N ARG A 28 -5.25 -19.50 -0.25
CA ARG A 28 -4.19 -19.93 0.70
C ARG A 28 -4.76 -20.30 2.08
N LEU A 29 -5.89 -21.00 2.10
CA LEU A 29 -6.49 -21.52 3.31
C LEU A 29 -6.22 -23.04 3.41
N HIS A 30 -5.96 -23.53 4.62
CA HIS A 30 -5.80 -24.95 4.85
C HIS A 30 -7.17 -25.59 4.99
N THR A 31 -7.47 -26.57 4.15
CA THR A 31 -8.78 -27.25 4.14
C THR A 31 -8.64 -28.66 4.69
N GLN A 32 -9.52 -29.02 5.63
CA GLN A 32 -9.71 -30.39 6.09
C GLN A 32 -11.12 -30.81 5.70
N SER A 33 -11.25 -31.92 5.00
CA SER A 33 -12.56 -32.43 4.59
C SER A 33 -12.99 -33.63 5.39
N ALA A 34 -14.30 -33.75 5.60
CA ALA A 34 -14.96 -34.86 6.23
C ALA A 34 -16.19 -35.29 5.39
N ARG A 35 -16.50 -36.58 5.37
CA ARG A 35 -17.65 -37.13 4.64
C ARG A 35 -18.87 -37.34 5.53
N THR A 36 -18.63 -37.45 6.83
CA THR A 36 -19.62 -37.84 7.82
C THR A 36 -19.56 -36.89 9.02
N LEU A 37 -20.65 -36.85 9.77
CA LEU A 37 -20.74 -36.14 11.05
C LEU A 37 -19.71 -36.65 12.05
N GLN A 38 -19.48 -37.95 12.08
CA GLN A 38 -18.52 -38.59 13.01
C GLN A 38 -17.08 -38.23 12.68
N GLU A 39 -16.70 -38.19 11.39
CA GLU A 39 -15.39 -37.70 10.94
C GLU A 39 -15.19 -36.25 11.35
N ALA A 40 -16.21 -35.39 11.08
CA ALA A 40 -16.16 -33.98 11.44
C ALA A 40 -15.95 -33.74 12.94
N ARG A 41 -16.66 -34.50 13.80
CA ARG A 41 -16.46 -34.46 15.25
C ARG A 41 -15.05 -34.90 15.67
N THR A 42 -14.51 -35.91 14.99
CA THR A 42 -13.14 -36.37 15.25
C THR A 42 -12.10 -35.31 14.92
N HIS A 43 -12.28 -34.59 13.80
CA HIS A 43 -11.41 -33.47 13.43
C HIS A 43 -11.54 -32.30 14.43
N LEU A 44 -12.74 -31.93 14.81
CA LEU A 44 -13.00 -30.86 15.79
C LEU A 44 -12.41 -31.15 17.17
N ALA A 45 -12.33 -32.45 17.57
CA ALA A 45 -11.72 -32.83 18.82
C ALA A 45 -10.18 -32.77 18.80
N ARG A 46 -9.55 -32.92 17.64
CA ARG A 46 -8.09 -32.99 17.49
C ARG A 46 -7.46 -31.67 17.11
N GLU A 47 -8.18 -30.83 16.34
CA GLU A 47 -7.64 -29.64 15.72
C GLU A 47 -8.58 -28.45 15.90
N ARG A 48 -8.02 -27.25 15.87
CA ARG A 48 -8.81 -26.00 15.87
C ARG A 48 -9.07 -25.53 14.45
N PHE A 49 -10.29 -25.14 14.19
CA PHE A 49 -10.73 -24.58 12.92
C PHE A 49 -11.19 -23.13 13.10
N ASP A 50 -11.04 -22.35 12.06
CA ASP A 50 -11.46 -20.95 12.01
C ASP A 50 -12.81 -20.79 11.31
N LEU A 51 -13.23 -21.77 10.54
CA LEU A 51 -14.49 -21.77 9.80
C LEU A 51 -14.96 -23.22 9.59
N CYS A 52 -16.27 -23.45 9.57
CA CYS A 52 -16.86 -24.73 9.19
C CYS A 52 -17.92 -24.54 8.12
N LEU A 53 -17.85 -25.34 7.05
CA LEU A 53 -18.87 -25.46 6.01
C LEU A 53 -19.42 -26.88 6.10
N THR A 54 -20.72 -27.04 6.31
CA THR A 54 -21.31 -28.37 6.44
C THR A 54 -22.57 -28.50 5.59
N ASP A 55 -22.72 -29.62 4.91
CA ASP A 55 -23.99 -29.97 4.29
C ASP A 55 -25.08 -30.14 5.35
N LEU A 56 -26.30 -29.83 4.99
CA LEU A 56 -27.46 -30.07 5.83
C LEU A 56 -27.74 -31.58 5.96
N HIS A 57 -27.58 -32.34 4.87
CA HIS A 57 -27.81 -33.78 4.80
C HIS A 57 -26.49 -34.54 4.78
N LEU A 58 -26.19 -35.29 5.84
CA LEU A 58 -25.02 -36.14 5.95
C LEU A 58 -25.44 -37.59 6.07
N PRO A 59 -24.60 -38.58 5.65
CA PRO A 59 -24.98 -40.01 5.65
C PRO A 59 -25.31 -40.57 7.06
N ASP A 60 -24.74 -39.98 8.08
CA ASP A 60 -24.84 -40.42 9.47
C ASP A 60 -25.58 -39.42 10.38
N GLY A 61 -26.28 -38.41 9.81
CA GLY A 61 -27.05 -37.44 10.57
C GLY A 61 -27.31 -36.14 9.85
N SER A 62 -27.64 -35.08 10.62
CA SER A 62 -27.91 -33.74 10.07
C SER A 62 -26.75 -32.78 10.32
N GLY A 63 -26.48 -31.87 9.37
CA GLY A 63 -25.58 -30.75 9.60
C GLY A 63 -26.02 -29.86 10.74
N LEU A 64 -27.31 -29.85 11.10
CA LEU A 64 -27.83 -29.18 12.31
C LEU A 64 -27.31 -29.84 13.59
N ASP A 65 -27.17 -31.16 13.63
CA ASP A 65 -26.61 -31.88 14.79
C ASP A 65 -25.12 -31.55 14.97
N LEU A 66 -24.38 -31.36 13.85
CA LEU A 66 -23.02 -30.87 13.89
C LEU A 66 -22.95 -29.43 14.39
N LEU A 67 -23.85 -28.57 13.93
CA LEU A 67 -23.93 -27.18 14.37
C LEU A 67 -24.21 -27.08 15.88
N LEU A 68 -25.14 -27.86 16.40
CA LEU A 68 -25.43 -27.93 17.84
C LEU A 68 -24.20 -28.38 18.64
N HIS A 69 -23.51 -29.41 18.17
CA HIS A 69 -22.26 -29.87 18.79
C HIS A 69 -21.18 -28.78 18.77
N ILE A 70 -21.02 -28.07 17.67
CA ILE A 70 -20.06 -26.96 17.56
C ILE A 70 -20.44 -25.82 18.51
N ARG A 71 -21.71 -25.51 18.66
CA ARG A 71 -22.16 -24.46 19.59
C ARG A 71 -21.86 -24.82 21.05
N GLN A 72 -21.91 -26.09 21.40
CA GLN A 72 -21.59 -26.56 22.77
C GLN A 72 -20.08 -26.56 23.03
N CYS A 73 -19.27 -27.07 22.08
CA CYS A 73 -17.83 -27.28 22.29
C CYS A 73 -16.96 -26.12 21.75
N HIS A 74 -17.38 -25.46 20.72
CA HIS A 74 -16.65 -24.40 20.02
C HIS A 74 -17.55 -23.20 19.67
N PRO A 75 -18.09 -22.46 20.66
CA PRO A 75 -19.13 -21.43 20.45
C PRO A 75 -18.70 -20.28 19.53
N GLN A 76 -17.40 -20.04 19.38
CA GLN A 76 -16.85 -18.98 18.55
C GLN A 76 -16.61 -19.40 17.09
N LEU A 77 -16.72 -20.70 16.76
CA LEU A 77 -16.45 -21.19 15.40
C LEU A 77 -17.63 -20.80 14.47
N PRO A 78 -17.39 -19.96 13.42
CA PRO A 78 -18.42 -19.67 12.44
C PRO A 78 -18.77 -20.90 11.61
N VAL A 79 -20.08 -21.16 11.45
CA VAL A 79 -20.58 -22.30 10.69
C VAL A 79 -21.55 -21.82 9.62
N ALA A 80 -21.32 -22.21 8.35
CA ALA A 80 -22.33 -22.10 7.31
C ALA A 80 -22.87 -23.47 6.91
N LEU A 81 -24.17 -23.52 6.70
CA LEU A 81 -24.86 -24.67 6.18
C LEU A 81 -24.93 -24.60 4.65
N LEU A 82 -24.76 -25.73 4.00
CA LEU A 82 -24.96 -25.90 2.55
C LEU A 82 -26.31 -26.59 2.35
N SER A 83 -27.19 -26.04 1.52
CA SER A 83 -28.51 -26.61 1.29
C SER A 83 -29.00 -26.39 -0.14
N ASN A 84 -29.83 -27.32 -0.63
CA ASN A 84 -30.55 -27.17 -1.88
C ASN A 84 -31.94 -26.52 -1.68
N ASP A 85 -32.42 -26.44 -0.44
CA ASP A 85 -33.77 -25.97 -0.11
C ASP A 85 -33.75 -24.55 0.47
N PRO A 86 -34.40 -23.59 -0.18
CA PRO A 86 -34.50 -22.21 0.32
C PRO A 86 -35.36 -22.06 1.58
N GLY A 87 -36.22 -23.04 1.90
CA GLY A 87 -37.08 -23.01 3.09
C GLY A 87 -36.38 -23.21 4.40
N THR A 88 -35.16 -23.74 4.41
CA THR A 88 -34.42 -24.13 5.62
C THR A 88 -33.69 -22.95 6.29
N GLN A 89 -33.73 -21.76 5.71
CA GLN A 89 -32.94 -20.61 6.17
C GLN A 89 -33.34 -20.14 7.58
N ALA A 90 -34.64 -20.10 7.91
CA ALA A 90 -35.10 -19.66 9.22
C ALA A 90 -34.65 -20.61 10.34
N SER A 91 -34.84 -21.91 10.16
CA SER A 91 -34.44 -22.93 11.14
C SER A 91 -32.93 -23.01 11.37
N ALA A 92 -32.13 -22.80 10.32
CA ALA A 92 -30.67 -22.81 10.40
C ALA A 92 -30.12 -21.62 11.22
N LEU A 93 -30.70 -20.44 11.03
CA LEU A 93 -30.32 -19.22 11.75
C LEU A 93 -30.75 -19.26 13.23
N GLU A 94 -31.92 -19.80 13.54
CA GLU A 94 -32.40 -19.99 14.92
C GLU A 94 -31.52 -20.90 15.75
N VAL A 95 -30.93 -21.93 15.12
CA VAL A 95 -30.01 -22.87 15.77
C VAL A 95 -28.57 -22.28 15.88
N GLY A 96 -28.31 -21.12 15.28
CA GLY A 96 -27.04 -20.40 15.43
C GLY A 96 -26.08 -20.54 14.25
N ALA A 97 -26.54 -20.98 13.08
CA ALA A 97 -25.73 -20.88 11.85
C ALA A 97 -25.42 -19.42 11.55
N CYS A 98 -24.20 -19.15 11.05
CA CYS A 98 -23.84 -17.79 10.63
C CYS A 98 -24.46 -17.44 9.29
N ASP A 99 -24.72 -18.44 8.44
CA ASP A 99 -25.29 -18.24 7.12
C ASP A 99 -25.76 -19.57 6.47
N LEU A 100 -26.53 -19.45 5.39
CA LEU A 100 -26.93 -20.57 4.53
C LEU A 100 -26.43 -20.29 3.12
N LEU A 101 -25.66 -21.22 2.57
CA LEU A 101 -25.17 -21.18 1.19
C LEU A 101 -25.94 -22.17 0.32
N HIS A 102 -26.58 -21.67 -0.73
CA HIS A 102 -27.34 -22.52 -1.66
C HIS A 102 -26.43 -23.26 -2.63
N LYS A 103 -26.70 -24.53 -2.81
CA LYS A 103 -26.13 -25.36 -3.89
C LYS A 103 -26.96 -25.13 -5.20
N PRO A 104 -26.30 -25.04 -6.40
CA PRO A 104 -24.87 -25.24 -6.64
C PRO A 104 -24.01 -24.08 -6.14
N LEU A 105 -22.88 -24.42 -5.49
CA LEU A 105 -21.97 -23.43 -4.92
C LEU A 105 -21.26 -22.64 -6.03
N HIS A 106 -21.50 -21.35 -6.08
CA HIS A 106 -20.79 -20.48 -7.01
C HIS A 106 -19.44 -20.03 -6.37
N PRO A 107 -18.27 -20.29 -7.02
CA PRO A 107 -16.98 -20.00 -6.45
C PRO A 107 -16.77 -18.55 -5.97
N MET A 108 -17.36 -17.58 -6.67
CA MET A 108 -17.29 -16.15 -6.29
C MET A 108 -18.04 -15.88 -4.98
N ARG A 109 -19.27 -16.36 -4.84
CA ARG A 109 -20.08 -16.20 -3.61
C ARG A 109 -19.41 -16.88 -2.41
N LEU A 110 -18.83 -18.06 -2.63
CA LEU A 110 -18.10 -18.78 -1.59
C LEU A 110 -16.88 -17.96 -1.13
N ARG A 111 -16.12 -17.38 -2.05
CA ARG A 111 -14.97 -16.50 -1.71
C ARG A 111 -15.39 -15.26 -0.95
N GLU A 112 -16.43 -14.56 -1.39
CA GLU A 112 -16.94 -13.36 -0.72
C GLU A 112 -17.39 -13.68 0.70
N TRP A 113 -18.14 -14.77 0.87
CA TRP A 113 -18.62 -15.19 2.17
C TRP A 113 -17.45 -15.53 3.12
N ILE A 114 -16.51 -16.36 2.71
CA ILE A 114 -15.33 -16.74 3.50
C ILE A 114 -14.50 -15.50 3.87
N SER A 115 -14.22 -14.64 2.90
CA SER A 115 -13.45 -13.40 3.14
C SER A 115 -14.13 -12.49 4.16
N SER A 116 -15.46 -12.40 4.14
CA SER A 116 -16.23 -11.59 5.08
C SER A 116 -16.19 -12.15 6.51
N ARG A 117 -16.09 -13.48 6.66
CA ARG A 117 -16.09 -14.16 7.97
C ARG A 117 -14.71 -14.26 8.57
N LEU A 118 -13.69 -14.56 7.79
CA LEU A 118 -12.28 -14.57 8.26
C LEU A 118 -11.83 -13.18 8.71
N LYS A 119 -12.36 -12.10 8.12
CA LYS A 119 -12.13 -10.72 8.59
C LYS A 119 -12.81 -10.40 9.94
N ARG A 120 -13.79 -11.19 10.38
CA ARG A 120 -14.57 -10.99 11.62
C ARG A 120 -14.10 -11.83 12.81
N LEU A 121 -13.14 -12.74 12.63
CA LEU A 121 -12.58 -13.48 13.76
C LEU A 121 -11.82 -12.51 14.68
N PRO A 122 -12.17 -12.41 15.98
CA PRO A 122 -11.38 -11.64 16.91
C PRO A 122 -10.04 -12.38 17.12
N THR A 123 -9.03 -11.96 16.39
CA THR A 123 -7.65 -12.34 16.72
C THR A 123 -7.32 -11.71 18.06
N THR A 124 -7.43 -12.49 19.13
CA THR A 124 -6.89 -12.19 20.46
C THR A 124 -5.36 -12.34 20.42
N THR A 125 -4.75 -11.47 19.69
CA THR A 125 -3.38 -11.03 19.88
C THR A 125 -3.41 -9.56 19.55
N LYS A 126 -2.92 -8.72 20.45
CA LYS A 126 -2.60 -7.32 20.19
C LYS A 126 -1.60 -7.24 19.02
N ASN A 127 -2.05 -7.57 17.82
CA ASN A 127 -1.43 -7.09 16.61
C ASN A 127 -1.87 -5.63 16.52
N LEU A 128 -0.96 -4.73 16.76
CA LEU A 128 -1.10 -3.34 16.35
C LEU A 128 -1.70 -3.37 14.93
N PRO A 129 -2.79 -2.65 14.68
CA PRO A 129 -3.39 -2.65 13.34
C PRO A 129 -2.30 -2.27 12.35
N ASP A 130 -2.25 -2.96 11.23
CA ASP A 130 -1.29 -2.76 10.13
C ASP A 130 -1.37 -1.33 9.54
N HIS A 131 -2.23 -0.51 10.10
CA HIS A 131 -2.54 0.88 9.74
C HIS A 131 -1.99 1.91 10.73
N GLN A 132 -1.22 1.52 11.76
CA GLN A 132 -0.56 2.50 12.62
C GLN A 132 0.54 3.23 11.83
N LEU A 133 0.49 4.56 11.89
CA LEU A 133 1.61 5.39 11.46
C LEU A 133 2.77 5.16 12.43
N LEU A 134 3.78 4.42 11.98
CA LEU A 134 4.98 4.14 12.76
C LEU A 134 5.91 5.35 12.77
N GLY A 135 6.67 5.49 13.84
CA GLY A 135 7.63 6.56 14.04
C GLY A 135 7.26 7.43 15.24
N HIS A 136 8.26 7.99 15.92
CA HIS A 136 8.13 8.87 17.09
C HIS A 136 8.86 10.19 16.88
N SER A 137 9.25 10.50 15.65
CA SER A 137 9.88 11.77 15.32
C SER A 137 8.88 12.94 15.46
N PRO A 138 9.35 14.15 15.81
CA PRO A 138 8.49 15.33 15.96
C PRO A 138 7.61 15.61 14.73
N PRO A 139 8.08 15.44 13.47
CA PRO A 139 7.23 15.59 12.30
C PRO A 139 6.06 14.59 12.27
N MET A 140 6.28 13.34 12.72
CA MET A 140 5.21 12.33 12.78
C MET A 140 4.23 12.58 13.91
N ASP A 141 4.68 13.11 15.04
CA ASP A 141 3.80 13.49 16.15
C ASP A 141 2.92 14.67 15.76
N ASN A 142 3.46 15.67 15.07
CA ASN A 142 2.69 16.78 14.52
C ASN A 142 1.64 16.27 13.49
N LEU A 143 2.04 15.35 12.63
CA LEU A 143 1.12 14.74 11.67
C LEU A 143 -0.05 14.04 12.37
N ARG A 144 0.21 13.25 13.44
CA ARG A 144 -0.85 12.58 14.23
C ARG A 144 -1.79 13.59 14.87
N GLN A 145 -1.26 14.64 15.49
CA GLN A 145 -2.09 15.69 16.08
C GLN A 145 -3.01 16.37 15.05
N HIS A 146 -2.52 16.61 13.83
CA HIS A 146 -3.36 17.12 12.75
C HIS A 146 -4.42 16.11 12.33
N ILE A 147 -4.08 14.83 12.21
CA ILE A 147 -5.03 13.77 11.89
C ILE A 147 -6.14 13.69 12.94
N ASP A 148 -5.81 13.72 14.22
CA ASP A 148 -6.79 13.67 15.32
C ASP A 148 -7.79 14.84 15.26
N LYS A 149 -7.31 16.03 14.87
CA LYS A 149 -8.18 17.22 14.69
C LYS A 149 -9.05 17.13 13.44
N LEU A 150 -8.55 16.50 12.37
CA LEU A 150 -9.22 16.44 11.06
C LEU A 150 -10.19 15.25 10.95
N ALA A 151 -9.92 14.16 11.64
CA ALA A 151 -10.68 12.92 11.53
C ALA A 151 -12.18 13.11 11.80
N PRO A 152 -12.63 13.88 12.82
CA PRO A 152 -14.05 14.11 13.07
C PRO A 152 -14.78 14.92 11.99
N SER A 153 -14.04 15.71 11.18
CA SER A 153 -14.62 16.54 10.12
C SER A 153 -14.97 15.69 8.88
N LEU A 154 -16.05 16.05 8.19
CA LEU A 154 -16.41 15.48 6.89
C LEU A 154 -15.83 16.28 5.71
N ALA A 155 -15.05 17.33 5.98
CA ALA A 155 -14.40 18.12 4.94
C ALA A 155 -13.48 17.28 4.06
N ALA A 156 -13.32 17.71 2.82
CA ALA A 156 -12.31 17.15 1.91
C ALA A 156 -10.90 17.45 2.46
N VAL A 157 -10.02 16.44 2.43
CA VAL A 157 -8.63 16.57 2.88
C VAL A 157 -7.70 16.22 1.71
N TYR A 158 -6.80 17.13 1.41
CA TYR A 158 -5.72 16.93 0.47
C TYR A 158 -4.45 16.51 1.20
N ILE A 159 -3.94 15.33 0.87
CA ILE A 159 -2.75 14.74 1.47
C ILE A 159 -1.58 14.91 0.51
N SER A 160 -0.70 15.85 0.80
CA SER A 160 0.51 16.11 0.02
C SER A 160 1.71 15.33 0.56
N GLY A 161 2.64 14.99 -0.31
CA GLY A 161 3.90 14.30 0.08
C GLY A 161 4.46 13.44 -1.03
N GLU A 162 5.74 13.15 -0.94
CA GLU A 162 6.47 12.38 -1.94
C GLU A 162 5.91 10.98 -2.17
N SER A 163 6.24 10.38 -3.32
CA SER A 163 5.88 8.99 -3.60
C SER A 163 6.47 8.06 -2.54
N GLY A 164 5.69 7.07 -2.09
CA GLY A 164 6.12 6.11 -1.08
C GLY A 164 6.22 6.63 0.36
N SER A 165 5.83 7.88 0.66
CA SER A 165 5.88 8.47 2.02
C SER A 165 4.82 7.90 2.98
N GLY A 166 3.77 7.22 2.47
CA GLY A 166 2.70 6.61 3.26
C GLY A 166 1.37 7.35 3.23
N LYS A 167 1.08 8.16 2.21
CA LYS A 167 -0.17 8.93 2.05
C LYS A 167 -1.44 8.08 2.20
N GLU A 168 -1.47 6.88 1.64
CA GLU A 168 -2.63 5.98 1.77
C GLU A 168 -2.84 5.54 3.22
N ARG A 169 -1.78 5.28 4.00
CA ARG A 169 -1.88 4.93 5.42
C ARG A 169 -2.48 6.08 6.23
N VAL A 170 -2.09 7.31 5.90
CA VAL A 170 -2.66 8.53 6.50
C VAL A 170 -4.15 8.62 6.18
N ALA A 171 -4.56 8.43 4.92
CA ALA A 171 -5.96 8.45 4.51
C ALA A 171 -6.80 7.39 5.26
N ARG A 172 -6.27 6.17 5.39
CA ARG A 172 -6.92 5.09 6.15
C ARG A 172 -7.08 5.44 7.63
N LEU A 173 -6.07 6.05 8.23
CA LEU A 173 -6.12 6.47 9.63
C LEU A 173 -7.16 7.59 9.85
N ILE A 174 -7.23 8.58 8.96
CA ILE A 174 -8.26 9.63 9.00
C ILE A 174 -9.67 9.03 8.92
N HIS A 175 -9.87 8.03 8.07
CA HIS A 175 -11.14 7.33 7.97
C HIS A 175 -11.47 6.55 9.25
N GLN A 176 -10.51 5.78 9.80
CA GLN A 176 -10.69 4.94 10.99
C GLN A 176 -10.98 5.75 12.26
N LEU A 177 -10.40 6.93 12.39
CA LEU A 177 -10.65 7.85 13.51
C LEU A 177 -11.88 8.75 13.28
N GLY A 178 -12.44 8.71 12.07
CA GLY A 178 -13.57 9.55 11.69
C GLY A 178 -14.95 8.95 12.01
N PRO A 179 -16.02 9.73 11.84
CA PRO A 179 -17.40 9.29 12.12
C PRO A 179 -17.88 8.16 11.20
N ARG A 180 -17.20 7.96 10.06
CA ARG A 180 -17.51 6.93 9.07
C ARG A 180 -16.59 5.69 9.16
N ALA A 181 -15.93 5.46 10.28
CA ALA A 181 -14.95 4.38 10.49
C ALA A 181 -15.52 2.96 10.23
N ARG A 182 -16.84 2.77 10.36
CA ARG A 182 -17.52 1.49 10.08
C ARG A 182 -18.10 1.38 8.67
N ALA A 183 -18.06 2.48 7.90
CA ALA A 183 -18.56 2.55 6.54
C ALA A 183 -17.45 2.15 5.53
N PRO A 184 -17.77 1.98 4.24
CA PRO A 184 -16.78 1.62 3.23
C PRO A 184 -15.64 2.65 3.10
N PHE A 185 -14.40 2.16 2.95
CA PHE A 185 -13.24 2.94 2.52
C PHE A 185 -12.80 2.41 1.16
N ILE A 186 -13.01 3.20 0.11
CA ILE A 186 -12.73 2.82 -1.28
C ILE A 186 -11.49 3.57 -1.76
N PRO A 187 -10.30 2.94 -1.79
CA PRO A 187 -9.09 3.52 -2.36
C PRO A 187 -9.08 3.34 -3.88
N VAL A 188 -8.72 4.40 -4.58
CA VAL A 188 -8.61 4.44 -6.04
C VAL A 188 -7.31 5.11 -6.43
N ASN A 189 -6.48 4.42 -7.21
CA ASN A 189 -5.32 5.04 -7.83
C ASN A 189 -5.72 5.57 -9.21
N CYS A 190 -5.79 6.90 -9.35
CA CYS A 190 -6.22 7.55 -10.59
C CYS A 190 -5.28 7.28 -11.76
N GLY A 191 -3.98 7.14 -11.51
CA GLY A 191 -2.99 6.82 -12.55
C GLY A 191 -3.04 5.38 -13.06
N ALA A 192 -3.68 4.46 -12.32
CA ALA A 192 -3.76 3.06 -12.69
C ALA A 192 -4.97 2.71 -13.58
N ILE A 193 -5.95 3.62 -13.72
CA ILE A 193 -7.15 3.39 -14.51
C ILE A 193 -6.94 3.92 -15.93
N PRO A 194 -7.11 3.11 -16.99
CA PRO A 194 -7.09 3.59 -18.36
C PRO A 194 -8.12 4.71 -18.59
N GLY A 195 -7.74 5.79 -19.28
CA GLY A 195 -8.58 6.96 -19.47
C GLY A 195 -9.97 6.68 -20.04
N GLU A 196 -10.07 5.71 -20.95
CA GLU A 196 -11.33 5.30 -21.58
C GLU A 196 -12.31 4.62 -20.60
N LEU A 197 -11.79 3.92 -19.59
CA LEU A 197 -12.60 3.22 -18.59
C LEU A 197 -12.89 4.06 -17.36
N MET A 198 -12.16 5.14 -17.18
CA MET A 198 -12.18 5.93 -15.94
C MET A 198 -13.58 6.46 -15.62
N GLU A 199 -14.33 6.94 -16.61
CA GLU A 199 -15.69 7.43 -16.40
C GLU A 199 -16.63 6.33 -15.93
N SER A 200 -16.57 5.17 -16.57
CA SER A 200 -17.35 3.99 -16.21
C SER A 200 -17.01 3.47 -14.81
N GLU A 201 -15.72 3.45 -14.45
CA GLU A 201 -15.28 3.01 -13.12
C GLU A 201 -15.75 3.99 -12.03
N PHE A 202 -15.61 5.30 -12.24
CA PHE A 202 -16.00 6.29 -11.24
C PHE A 202 -17.51 6.39 -11.03
N PHE A 203 -18.29 6.47 -12.12
CA PHE A 203 -19.71 6.82 -12.07
C PHE A 203 -20.64 5.63 -12.34
N GLY A 204 -20.07 4.49 -12.81
CA GLY A 204 -20.85 3.33 -13.23
C GLY A 204 -21.38 3.45 -14.65
N HIS A 205 -21.95 2.37 -15.15
CA HIS A 205 -22.56 2.34 -16.49
C HIS A 205 -23.80 1.47 -16.55
N ARG A 206 -24.67 1.78 -17.53
CA ARG A 206 -25.80 0.94 -17.89
C ARG A 206 -25.40 -0.03 -19.00
N LYS A 207 -26.07 -1.19 -19.01
CA LYS A 207 -25.94 -2.17 -20.08
C LYS A 207 -26.14 -1.53 -21.46
N GLY A 208 -25.20 -1.80 -22.39
CA GLY A 208 -25.26 -1.28 -23.76
C GLY A 208 -24.77 0.15 -23.95
N SER A 209 -24.20 0.80 -22.94
CA SER A 209 -23.69 2.18 -23.03
C SER A 209 -22.42 2.31 -23.88
N PHE A 210 -21.65 1.23 -24.03
CA PHE A 210 -20.48 1.13 -24.93
C PHE A 210 -20.24 -0.32 -25.35
N SER A 211 -19.36 -0.56 -26.35
CA SER A 211 -19.00 -1.88 -26.82
C SER A 211 -18.27 -2.65 -25.70
N GLY A 212 -18.97 -3.55 -25.00
CA GLY A 212 -18.44 -4.28 -23.83
C GLY A 212 -19.24 -4.10 -22.55
N ALA A 213 -20.21 -3.19 -22.50
CA ALA A 213 -21.14 -3.02 -21.39
C ALA A 213 -22.22 -4.13 -21.38
N LEU A 214 -21.83 -5.33 -20.91
CA LEU A 214 -22.71 -6.52 -20.91
C LEU A 214 -23.79 -6.48 -19.82
N ALA A 215 -23.55 -5.74 -18.73
CA ALA A 215 -24.45 -5.61 -17.58
C ALA A 215 -24.37 -4.20 -16.99
N ASP A 216 -25.36 -3.82 -16.16
CA ASP A 216 -25.27 -2.63 -15.33
C ASP A 216 -24.16 -2.81 -14.30
N GLN A 217 -23.27 -1.81 -14.14
CA GLN A 217 -22.21 -1.84 -13.14
C GLN A 217 -22.24 -0.55 -12.28
N PRO A 218 -22.29 -0.66 -10.96
CA PRO A 218 -22.19 0.48 -10.06
C PRO A 218 -20.77 1.05 -10.09
N GLY A 219 -20.64 2.38 -10.00
CA GLY A 219 -19.34 3.06 -9.94
C GLY A 219 -18.77 3.18 -8.54
N LEU A 220 -17.53 3.66 -8.46
CA LEU A 220 -16.79 3.83 -7.21
C LEU A 220 -17.49 4.79 -6.23
N PHE A 221 -18.15 5.85 -6.72
CA PHE A 221 -18.94 6.73 -5.88
C PHE A 221 -20.09 5.99 -5.19
N GLN A 222 -20.78 5.14 -5.91
CA GLN A 222 -21.87 4.32 -5.35
C GLN A 222 -21.34 3.26 -4.38
N ALA A 223 -20.17 2.66 -4.67
CA ALA A 223 -19.52 1.71 -3.78
C ALA A 223 -19.03 2.37 -2.48
N ALA A 224 -18.75 3.67 -2.52
CA ALA A 224 -18.31 4.47 -1.37
C ALA A 224 -19.48 5.12 -0.60
N GLU A 225 -20.72 4.84 -0.96
CA GLU A 225 -21.91 5.47 -0.35
C GLU A 225 -21.90 5.38 1.19
N GLY A 226 -22.17 6.50 1.84
CA GLY A 226 -22.10 6.63 3.30
C GLY A 226 -20.68 6.56 3.88
N GLY A 227 -19.68 6.29 3.05
CA GLY A 227 -18.29 6.03 3.42
C GLY A 227 -17.30 7.10 2.99
N THR A 228 -16.12 6.66 2.58
CA THR A 228 -15.00 7.51 2.16
C THR A 228 -14.42 7.02 0.85
N LEU A 229 -14.30 7.90 -0.14
CA LEU A 229 -13.58 7.66 -1.38
C LEU A 229 -12.20 8.33 -1.27
N PHE A 230 -11.13 7.55 -1.42
CA PHE A 230 -9.77 8.02 -1.41
C PHE A 230 -9.20 8.00 -2.83
N LEU A 231 -8.89 9.18 -3.36
CA LEU A 231 -8.35 9.39 -4.69
C LEU A 231 -6.82 9.55 -4.59
N ASP A 232 -6.08 8.48 -4.85
CA ASP A 232 -4.62 8.56 -4.92
C ASP A 232 -4.18 9.01 -6.31
N GLU A 233 -3.12 9.80 -6.36
CA GLU A 233 -2.58 10.44 -7.57
C GLU A 233 -3.65 11.23 -8.36
N VAL A 234 -4.41 12.06 -7.63
CA VAL A 234 -5.52 12.85 -8.20
C VAL A 234 -5.08 13.81 -9.32
N ALA A 235 -3.80 14.22 -9.33
CA ALA A 235 -3.21 15.03 -10.37
C ALA A 235 -3.12 14.33 -11.74
N ASP A 236 -3.22 13.00 -11.79
CA ASP A 236 -3.18 12.20 -13.01
C ASP A 236 -4.54 12.10 -13.71
N LEU A 237 -5.60 12.68 -13.13
CA LEU A 237 -6.92 12.73 -13.76
C LEU A 237 -6.91 13.56 -15.04
N PRO A 238 -7.40 13.05 -16.18
CA PRO A 238 -7.61 13.83 -17.38
C PRO A 238 -8.55 15.03 -17.14
N LEU A 239 -8.35 16.15 -17.82
CA LEU A 239 -9.15 17.37 -17.66
C LEU A 239 -10.67 17.11 -17.80
N ALA A 240 -11.08 16.23 -18.71
CA ALA A 240 -12.49 15.86 -18.89
C ALA A 240 -13.06 15.18 -17.63
N MET A 241 -12.26 14.34 -16.95
CA MET A 241 -12.65 13.68 -15.72
C MET A 241 -12.67 14.64 -14.52
N GLN A 242 -11.76 15.63 -14.50
CA GLN A 242 -11.76 16.69 -13.48
C GLN A 242 -13.07 17.48 -13.48
N VAL A 243 -13.66 17.77 -14.66
CA VAL A 243 -14.97 18.43 -14.80
C VAL A 243 -16.08 17.58 -14.19
N LYS A 244 -16.10 16.28 -14.48
CA LYS A 244 -17.13 15.36 -13.96
C LYS A 244 -16.99 15.15 -12.46
N LEU A 245 -15.76 15.02 -11.98
CA LEU A 245 -15.47 14.93 -10.56
C LEU A 245 -15.94 16.19 -9.81
N LEU A 246 -15.66 17.38 -10.34
CA LEU A 246 -16.11 18.63 -9.76
C LEU A 246 -17.64 18.68 -9.63
N ARG A 247 -18.37 18.29 -10.68
CA ARG A 247 -19.85 18.24 -10.64
C ARG A 247 -20.32 17.26 -9.55
N ALA A 248 -19.77 16.06 -9.49
CA ALA A 248 -20.14 15.07 -8.47
C ALA A 248 -19.91 15.60 -7.04
N LEU A 249 -18.84 16.39 -6.82
CA LEU A 249 -18.53 17.00 -5.52
C LEU A 249 -19.43 18.19 -5.18
N GLN A 250 -19.90 18.93 -6.17
CA GLN A 250 -20.76 20.11 -5.98
C GLN A 250 -22.22 19.71 -5.79
N GLU A 251 -22.72 18.86 -6.67
CA GLU A 251 -24.13 18.46 -6.75
C GLU A 251 -24.46 17.29 -5.81
N ARG A 252 -23.42 16.61 -5.25
CA ARG A 252 -23.56 15.39 -4.46
C ARG A 252 -24.41 14.33 -5.16
N SER A 253 -24.27 14.28 -6.47
CA SER A 253 -24.94 13.32 -7.33
C SER A 253 -24.00 12.82 -8.42
N VAL A 254 -24.26 11.60 -8.90
CA VAL A 254 -23.51 11.00 -9.99
C VAL A 254 -24.47 10.47 -11.06
N ARG A 255 -24.03 10.57 -12.32
CA ARG A 255 -24.81 10.08 -13.45
C ARG A 255 -24.07 8.94 -14.13
N PRO A 256 -24.57 7.70 -14.08
CA PRO A 256 -23.98 6.57 -14.77
C PRO A 256 -23.90 6.77 -16.29
N VAL A 257 -22.86 6.24 -16.92
CA VAL A 257 -22.70 6.29 -18.38
C VAL A 257 -23.90 5.59 -19.04
N GLY A 258 -24.53 6.25 -20.01
CA GLY A 258 -25.74 5.74 -20.69
C GLY A 258 -27.03 5.95 -19.90
N SER A 259 -27.02 6.62 -18.73
CA SER A 259 -28.23 6.97 -17.98
C SER A 259 -28.54 8.45 -18.08
N GLN A 260 -29.83 8.80 -18.03
CA GLN A 260 -30.28 10.18 -17.81
C GLN A 260 -30.59 10.49 -16.36
N GLU A 261 -30.68 9.48 -15.51
CA GLU A 261 -31.00 9.62 -14.09
C GLU A 261 -29.75 9.95 -13.29
N GLU A 262 -29.86 10.96 -12.45
CA GLU A 262 -28.88 11.28 -11.42
C GLU A 262 -29.18 10.51 -10.14
N ARG A 263 -28.13 10.08 -9.45
CA ARG A 263 -28.22 9.40 -8.17
C ARG A 263 -27.49 10.22 -7.13
N ALA A 264 -28.18 10.62 -6.06
CA ALA A 264 -27.56 11.27 -4.94
C ALA A 264 -26.50 10.35 -4.30
N VAL A 265 -25.38 10.93 -3.88
CA VAL A 265 -24.28 10.21 -3.20
C VAL A 265 -23.78 11.03 -2.01
N ASP A 266 -23.63 10.35 -0.88
CA ASP A 266 -23.06 10.96 0.34
C ASP A 266 -21.70 10.32 0.65
N VAL A 267 -20.63 10.88 0.08
CA VAL A 267 -19.27 10.34 0.16
C VAL A 267 -18.31 11.39 0.72
N ARG A 268 -17.51 11.03 1.73
CA ARG A 268 -16.36 11.84 2.16
C ARG A 268 -15.20 11.64 1.18
N ILE A 269 -14.59 12.75 0.75
CA ILE A 269 -13.46 12.71 -0.18
C ILE A 269 -12.16 12.94 0.57
N LEU A 270 -11.20 12.04 0.36
CA LEU A 270 -9.78 12.23 0.66
C LEU A 270 -9.04 12.13 -0.66
N CYS A 271 -8.07 13.00 -0.91
CA CYS A 271 -7.24 12.92 -2.11
C CYS A 271 -5.77 13.04 -1.78
N ALA A 272 -4.93 12.43 -2.61
CA ALA A 272 -3.48 12.47 -2.47
C ALA A 272 -2.80 12.62 -3.82
N THR A 273 -1.63 13.23 -3.84
CA THR A 273 -0.71 13.22 -4.97
C THR A 273 0.71 13.57 -4.49
N HIS A 274 1.70 13.19 -5.27
CA HIS A 274 3.08 13.60 -5.07
C HIS A 274 3.43 14.88 -5.85
N LYS A 275 2.57 15.30 -6.79
CA LYS A 275 2.75 16.52 -7.57
C LYS A 275 2.26 17.75 -6.81
N ASP A 276 2.88 18.90 -7.06
CA ASP A 276 2.38 20.16 -6.55
C ASP A 276 1.17 20.60 -7.38
N LEU A 277 -0.02 20.51 -6.77
CA LEU A 277 -1.28 20.87 -7.46
C LEU A 277 -1.33 22.34 -7.89
N LYS A 278 -0.62 23.25 -7.21
CA LYS A 278 -0.55 24.66 -7.63
C LYS A 278 0.20 24.80 -8.94
N CYS A 279 1.35 24.15 -9.04
CA CYS A 279 2.13 24.09 -10.28
C CYS A 279 1.35 23.41 -11.42
N GLU A 280 0.55 22.36 -11.11
CA GLU A 280 -0.32 21.71 -12.10
C GLU A 280 -1.45 22.64 -12.58
N VAL A 281 -2.00 23.48 -11.70
CA VAL A 281 -3.00 24.51 -12.07
C VAL A 281 -2.36 25.59 -12.96
N GLU A 282 -1.20 26.12 -12.58
CA GLU A 282 -0.49 27.14 -13.36
C GLU A 282 -0.11 26.66 -14.77
N SER A 283 0.22 25.38 -14.89
CA SER A 283 0.54 24.75 -16.19
C SER A 283 -0.69 24.28 -16.98
N GLY A 284 -1.90 24.52 -16.48
CA GLY A 284 -3.16 24.15 -17.15
C GLY A 284 -3.48 22.67 -17.18
N ARG A 285 -2.72 21.82 -16.45
CA ARG A 285 -2.97 20.38 -16.35
C ARG A 285 -3.99 20.01 -15.27
N PHE A 286 -4.23 20.92 -14.33
CA PHE A 286 -5.26 20.76 -13.30
C PHE A 286 -6.16 21.99 -13.25
N ARG A 287 -7.47 21.78 -13.06
CA ARG A 287 -8.44 22.88 -13.01
C ARG A 287 -8.40 23.60 -11.67
N GLN A 288 -8.42 24.92 -11.71
CA GLN A 288 -8.40 25.75 -10.52
C GLN A 288 -9.64 25.58 -9.63
N ASP A 289 -10.83 25.41 -10.23
CA ASP A 289 -12.09 25.22 -9.51
C ASP A 289 -12.10 23.90 -8.71
N LEU A 290 -11.60 22.82 -9.31
CA LEU A 290 -11.44 21.52 -8.64
C LEU A 290 -10.39 21.60 -7.52
N TYR A 291 -9.27 22.30 -7.75
CA TYR A 291 -8.25 22.52 -6.74
C TYR A 291 -8.84 23.11 -5.45
N TYR A 292 -9.59 24.21 -5.56
CA TYR A 292 -10.21 24.83 -4.39
C TYR A 292 -11.30 23.95 -3.72
N ARG A 293 -11.91 23.04 -4.46
CA ARG A 293 -12.91 22.12 -3.93
C ARG A 293 -12.30 20.96 -3.17
N LEU A 294 -11.13 20.49 -3.58
CA LEU A 294 -10.38 19.39 -2.96
C LEU A 294 -9.46 19.86 -1.83
N ASN A 295 -8.80 21.00 -2.02
CA ASN A 295 -7.84 21.54 -1.06
C ASN A 295 -8.52 22.46 -0.03
N VAL A 296 -9.50 21.88 0.70
CA VAL A 296 -10.11 22.57 1.84
C VAL A 296 -9.17 22.54 3.04
N ILE A 297 -8.53 21.40 3.27
CA ILE A 297 -7.54 21.20 4.33
C ILE A 297 -6.38 20.43 3.73
N GLU A 298 -5.18 21.01 3.82
CA GLU A 298 -3.95 20.35 3.39
C GLU A 298 -3.26 19.65 4.56
N LEU A 299 -2.83 18.40 4.34
CA LEU A 299 -2.07 17.61 5.28
C LEU A 299 -0.80 17.08 4.62
N ARG A 300 0.35 17.62 5.01
CA ARG A 300 1.65 17.20 4.47
C ARG A 300 2.18 15.97 5.20
N VAL A 301 2.54 14.95 4.45
CA VAL A 301 3.25 13.76 4.96
C VAL A 301 4.75 13.98 4.80
N PRO A 302 5.54 13.93 5.89
CA PRO A 302 6.98 14.17 5.83
C PRO A 302 7.69 13.07 5.03
N ALA A 303 8.69 13.45 4.25
CA ALA A 303 9.59 12.51 3.59
C ALA A 303 10.40 11.72 4.61
N LEU A 304 10.91 10.52 4.22
CA LEU A 304 11.63 9.66 5.16
C LEU A 304 12.93 10.31 5.66
N ARG A 305 13.63 11.06 4.81
CA ARG A 305 14.83 11.84 5.17
C ARG A 305 14.56 12.98 6.19
N GLU A 306 13.31 13.44 6.32
CA GLU A 306 12.91 14.44 7.33
C GLU A 306 12.66 13.80 8.71
N ARG A 307 12.71 12.46 8.78
CA ARG A 307 12.46 11.66 10.00
C ARG A 307 13.46 10.49 10.17
N PRO A 308 14.77 10.76 10.16
CA PRO A 308 15.78 9.69 10.19
C PRO A 308 15.67 8.80 11.43
N GLY A 309 15.27 9.34 12.58
CA GLY A 309 15.07 8.55 13.81
C GLY A 309 13.95 7.50 13.73
N ASP A 310 13.10 7.54 12.71
CA ASP A 310 12.04 6.54 12.51
C ASP A 310 12.50 5.35 11.65
N ILE A 311 13.66 5.44 10.99
CA ILE A 311 14.15 4.42 10.05
C ILE A 311 14.33 3.08 10.75
N GLU A 312 14.95 3.05 11.95
CA GLU A 312 15.13 1.81 12.71
C GLU A 312 13.80 1.13 13.04
N ILE A 313 12.82 1.90 13.51
CA ILE A 313 11.50 1.39 13.90
C ILE A 313 10.78 0.82 12.66
N LEU A 314 10.83 1.54 11.55
CA LEU A 314 10.24 1.12 10.27
C LEU A 314 10.91 -0.13 9.74
N ALA A 315 12.24 -0.17 9.72
CA ALA A 315 13.01 -1.30 9.23
C ALA A 315 12.74 -2.56 10.05
N ARG A 316 12.74 -2.45 11.39
CA ARG A 316 12.41 -3.57 12.28
C ARG A 316 11.00 -4.10 12.03
N HIS A 317 10.02 -3.21 11.87
CA HIS A 317 8.64 -3.61 11.57
C HIS A 317 8.51 -4.31 10.21
N ILE A 318 9.17 -3.77 9.18
CA ILE A 318 9.19 -4.35 7.83
C ILE A 318 9.80 -5.76 7.87
N LEU A 319 10.98 -5.93 8.47
CA LEU A 319 11.65 -7.23 8.59
C LEU A 319 10.81 -8.25 9.37
N GLN A 320 10.14 -7.84 10.45
CA GLN A 320 9.22 -8.70 11.18
C GLN A 320 8.02 -9.13 10.33
N ARG A 321 7.47 -8.23 9.51
CA ARG A 321 6.36 -8.54 8.60
C ARG A 321 6.80 -9.51 7.51
N LEU A 322 7.95 -9.28 6.90
CA LEU A 322 8.54 -10.14 5.86
C LEU A 322 8.88 -11.55 6.40
N ALA A 323 9.43 -11.64 7.61
CA ALA A 323 9.70 -12.91 8.29
C ALA A 323 8.41 -13.73 8.51
N LYS A 324 7.32 -13.06 8.94
CA LYS A 324 6.01 -13.71 9.10
C LYS A 324 5.45 -14.26 7.78
N SER A 325 5.70 -13.59 6.65
CA SER A 325 5.20 -14.01 5.34
C SER A 325 6.03 -15.13 4.70
N SER A 326 7.32 -15.26 5.06
CA SER A 326 8.27 -16.18 4.42
C SER A 326 8.54 -17.44 5.24
N ASP A 327 7.94 -17.60 6.43
CA ASP A 327 8.20 -18.68 7.39
C ASP A 327 9.70 -18.83 7.78
N LYS A 328 10.45 -17.73 7.67
CA LYS A 328 11.86 -17.61 8.06
C LYS A 328 11.99 -16.88 9.38
N PRO A 329 13.05 -17.13 10.17
CA PRO A 329 13.35 -16.32 11.35
C PRO A 329 13.55 -14.85 10.93
N ALA A 330 13.12 -13.91 11.79
CA ALA A 330 13.32 -12.48 11.52
C ALA A 330 14.82 -12.17 11.53
N THR A 331 15.33 -11.68 10.40
CA THR A 331 16.68 -11.15 10.30
C THR A 331 16.79 -9.80 11.00
N GLN A 332 17.97 -9.46 11.47
CA GLN A 332 18.25 -8.17 12.13
C GLN A 332 19.26 -7.37 11.29
N LEU A 333 19.20 -6.04 11.41
CA LEU A 333 20.19 -5.16 10.78
C LEU A 333 21.45 -5.09 11.65
N SER A 334 22.63 -5.21 11.02
CA SER A 334 23.88 -4.88 11.70
C SER A 334 23.93 -3.38 12.01
N PRO A 335 24.69 -2.94 13.04
CA PRO A 335 24.82 -1.52 13.36
C PRO A 335 25.34 -0.68 12.19
N GLN A 336 26.23 -1.27 11.37
CA GLN A 336 26.78 -0.61 10.18
C GLN A 336 25.71 -0.45 9.08
N ALA A 337 24.89 -1.47 8.87
CA ALA A 337 23.77 -1.42 7.93
C ALA A 337 22.72 -0.38 8.36
N LEU A 338 22.39 -0.31 9.64
CA LEU A 338 21.46 0.68 10.18
C LEU A 338 21.98 2.11 9.98
N GLN A 339 23.26 2.36 10.33
CA GLN A 339 23.87 3.67 10.14
C GLN A 339 23.89 4.11 8.67
N ALA A 340 24.09 3.18 7.74
CA ALA A 340 24.04 3.46 6.31
C ALA A 340 22.62 3.83 5.85
N LEU A 341 21.60 3.14 6.37
CA LEU A 341 20.20 3.46 6.09
C LEU A 341 19.81 4.85 6.62
N GLU A 342 20.28 5.23 7.82
CA GLU A 342 19.98 6.55 8.41
C GLU A 342 20.59 7.71 7.62
N ARG A 343 21.69 7.47 6.88
CA ARG A 343 22.37 8.46 6.05
C ARG A 343 21.84 8.53 4.61
N TYR A 344 21.03 7.57 4.22
CA TYR A 344 20.51 7.49 2.85
C TYR A 344 19.25 8.34 2.70
N ASP A 345 19.13 9.09 1.62
CA ASP A 345 18.05 10.08 1.40
C ASP A 345 16.68 9.49 1.05
N PHE A 346 16.63 8.21 0.65
CA PHE A 346 15.39 7.50 0.28
C PHE A 346 14.49 8.29 -0.69
N PRO A 347 14.87 8.52 -1.94
CA PRO A 347 14.02 9.20 -2.91
C PRO A 347 12.66 8.50 -3.11
N GLY A 348 12.59 7.18 -2.94
CA GLY A 348 11.36 6.40 -2.94
C GLY A 348 10.74 6.18 -1.55
N ASN A 349 11.25 6.87 -0.51
CA ASN A 349 10.72 6.87 0.84
C ASN A 349 10.55 5.46 1.44
N VAL A 350 9.44 5.21 2.15
CA VAL A 350 9.16 3.93 2.82
C VAL A 350 9.02 2.78 1.81
N ARG A 351 8.51 3.05 0.61
CA ARG A 351 8.40 2.01 -0.45
C ARG A 351 9.78 1.54 -0.90
N GLU A 352 10.74 2.43 -1.02
CA GLU A 352 12.13 2.08 -1.34
C GLU A 352 12.79 1.30 -0.19
N LEU A 353 12.59 1.75 1.05
CA LEU A 353 13.06 1.03 2.24
C LEU A 353 12.48 -0.39 2.31
N GLU A 354 11.18 -0.57 2.03
CA GLU A 354 10.54 -1.89 1.96
C GLU A 354 11.20 -2.78 0.91
N ASN A 355 11.36 -2.31 -0.32
CA ASN A 355 11.97 -3.06 -1.42
C ASN A 355 13.43 -3.43 -1.13
N LEU A 356 14.17 -2.50 -0.52
CA LEU A 356 15.56 -2.68 -0.16
C LEU A 356 15.73 -3.78 0.90
N LEU A 357 14.91 -3.73 1.95
CA LEU A 357 14.94 -4.73 3.03
C LEU A 357 14.43 -6.09 2.58
N GLU A 358 13.42 -6.15 1.71
CA GLU A 358 12.92 -7.40 1.11
C GLU A 358 14.01 -8.08 0.28
N ARG A 359 14.71 -7.31 -0.54
CA ARG A 359 15.86 -7.81 -1.31
C ARG A 359 16.99 -8.29 -0.39
N ALA A 360 17.38 -7.48 0.60
CA ALA A 360 18.43 -7.83 1.53
C ALA A 360 18.10 -9.09 2.33
N GLN A 361 16.87 -9.24 2.83
CA GLN A 361 16.43 -10.43 3.55
C GLN A 361 16.41 -11.68 2.66
N THR A 362 16.12 -11.51 1.37
CA THR A 362 16.10 -12.64 0.43
C THR A 362 17.49 -13.15 0.12
N LEU A 363 18.49 -12.27 0.01
CA LEU A 363 19.87 -12.57 -0.35
C LEU A 363 20.77 -12.90 0.85
N CYS A 364 20.37 -12.48 2.06
CA CYS A 364 21.14 -12.71 3.27
C CYS A 364 21.19 -14.20 3.62
N GLU A 365 22.40 -14.73 3.86
CA GLU A 365 22.64 -16.14 4.24
C GLU A 365 22.61 -16.36 5.77
N GLY A 366 22.60 -15.29 6.56
CA GLY A 366 22.70 -15.31 8.03
C GLY A 366 21.53 -14.65 8.76
N PRO A 367 21.61 -14.56 10.10
CA PRO A 367 20.62 -13.86 10.92
C PRO A 367 20.75 -12.33 10.89
N TRP A 368 21.85 -11.81 10.33
CA TRP A 368 22.17 -10.38 10.24
C TRP A 368 22.25 -9.94 8.79
N ILE A 369 21.60 -8.82 8.49
CA ILE A 369 21.76 -8.09 7.23
C ILE A 369 22.94 -7.15 7.39
N GLU A 370 24.00 -7.42 6.63
CA GLU A 370 25.20 -6.59 6.59
C GLU A 370 25.07 -5.44 5.59
N LEU A 371 26.00 -4.48 5.67
CA LEU A 371 26.04 -3.34 4.74
C LEU A 371 26.12 -3.79 3.26
N SER A 372 26.88 -4.85 3.01
CA SER A 372 27.01 -5.45 1.66
C SER A 372 25.67 -5.93 1.08
N ASP A 373 24.76 -6.44 1.94
CA ASP A 373 23.50 -7.03 1.52
C ASP A 373 22.46 -5.95 1.12
N LEU A 374 22.63 -4.74 1.64
CA LEU A 374 21.73 -3.62 1.33
C LEU A 374 21.85 -3.15 -0.12
N HIS A 375 23.03 -3.30 -0.76
CA HIS A 375 23.28 -2.82 -2.12
C HIS A 375 22.71 -1.42 -2.35
N LEU A 376 22.98 -0.50 -1.39
CA LEU A 376 22.57 0.89 -1.51
C LEU A 376 23.14 1.46 -2.81
N PRO A 377 22.34 2.17 -3.63
CA PRO A 377 22.89 2.95 -4.72
C PRO A 377 23.97 3.87 -4.14
N VAL A 378 25.17 3.81 -4.69
CA VAL A 378 26.19 4.79 -4.32
C VAL A 378 25.61 6.15 -4.68
N SER A 379 25.19 6.90 -3.66
CA SER A 379 24.83 8.30 -3.88
C SER A 379 26.11 8.96 -4.38
N GLU A 380 26.13 9.35 -5.65
CA GLU A 380 27.17 10.23 -6.21
C GLU A 380 27.14 11.64 -5.56
N HIS A 381 26.35 11.79 -4.52
CA HIS A 381 26.51 12.86 -3.55
C HIS A 381 27.66 12.47 -2.58
N GLN A 382 28.88 12.22 -3.13
CA GLN A 382 30.01 12.68 -2.40
C GLN A 382 29.71 14.16 -2.11
N ASP A 383 29.78 14.54 -0.84
CA ASP A 383 29.95 15.90 -0.39
C ASP A 383 31.06 16.57 -1.23
N VAL A 384 30.71 17.00 -2.42
CA VAL A 384 31.35 18.17 -2.97
C VAL A 384 30.68 19.26 -2.13
N PRO A 385 31.39 19.83 -1.13
CA PRO A 385 30.86 20.96 -0.42
C PRO A 385 30.46 21.94 -1.52
N SER A 386 29.17 22.20 -1.67
CA SER A 386 28.71 23.29 -2.53
C SER A 386 29.56 24.47 -2.09
N PRO A 387 30.43 25.01 -2.94
CA PRO A 387 31.23 26.12 -2.53
C PRO A 387 30.27 27.22 -2.14
N SER A 388 29.99 27.35 -0.86
CA SER A 388 29.40 28.57 -0.32
C SER A 388 30.39 29.64 -0.72
N LEU A 389 30.02 30.42 -1.74
CA LEU A 389 30.83 31.56 -2.18
C LEU A 389 31.10 32.42 -0.96
N PRO A 390 32.32 32.51 -0.46
CA PRO A 390 32.60 33.40 0.65
C PRO A 390 32.26 34.81 0.18
N PRO A 391 31.66 35.62 1.03
CA PRO A 391 31.43 37.02 0.70
C PRO A 391 32.77 37.68 0.39
N ASN A 392 32.94 38.20 -0.83
CA ASN A 392 34.17 38.75 -1.43
C ASN A 392 35.12 37.73 -2.09
N LEU A 393 34.62 36.70 -2.75
CA LEU A 393 35.48 35.82 -3.54
C LEU A 393 35.98 36.58 -4.78
N ASP A 394 37.28 36.84 -4.86
CA ASP A 394 37.91 37.21 -6.12
C ASP A 394 37.98 35.98 -7.02
N LEU A 395 37.04 35.91 -7.99
CA LEU A 395 36.91 34.78 -8.91
C LEU A 395 38.22 34.48 -9.66
N ALA A 396 39.01 35.53 -10.00
CA ALA A 396 40.30 35.37 -10.69
C ALA A 396 41.32 34.66 -9.81
N LEU A 397 41.40 35.03 -8.56
CA LEU A 397 42.30 34.40 -7.57
C LEU A 397 41.88 32.94 -7.29
N HIS A 398 40.59 32.69 -7.17
CA HIS A 398 40.10 31.32 -6.91
C HIS A 398 40.36 30.40 -8.11
N LEU A 399 40.09 30.85 -9.34
CA LEU A 399 40.39 30.09 -10.55
C LEU A 399 41.89 29.79 -10.67
N GLN A 400 42.76 30.76 -10.32
CA GLN A 400 44.21 30.54 -10.33
C GLN A 400 44.64 29.49 -9.30
N GLN A 401 44.03 29.45 -8.13
CA GLN A 401 44.30 28.43 -7.10
C GLN A 401 43.89 27.04 -7.55
N VAL A 402 42.69 26.91 -8.11
CA VAL A 402 42.17 25.62 -8.63
C VAL A 402 43.05 25.16 -9.81
N GLU A 403 43.39 26.04 -10.73
CA GLU A 403 44.24 25.74 -11.89
C GLU A 403 45.64 25.29 -11.41
N ARG A 404 46.22 25.96 -10.43
CA ARG A 404 47.50 25.59 -9.83
C ARG A 404 47.46 24.21 -9.18
N HIS A 405 46.41 23.90 -8.42
CA HIS A 405 46.23 22.60 -7.78
C HIS A 405 46.15 21.47 -8.78
N LEU A 406 45.33 21.60 -9.81
CA LEU A 406 45.19 20.59 -10.87
C LEU A 406 46.45 20.36 -11.66
N LEU A 407 47.21 21.42 -11.94
CA LEU A 407 48.51 21.33 -12.65
C LEU A 407 49.57 20.62 -11.77
N LEU A 408 49.62 20.90 -10.48
CA LEU A 408 50.53 20.25 -9.53
C LEU A 408 50.20 18.77 -9.41
N GLN A 409 48.92 18.43 -9.19
CA GLN A 409 48.46 17.06 -9.08
C GLN A 409 48.85 16.26 -10.33
N ALA A 410 48.56 16.79 -11.54
CA ALA A 410 48.92 16.13 -12.77
C ALA A 410 50.43 15.97 -12.96
N LEU A 411 51.25 16.91 -12.51
CA LEU A 411 52.71 16.81 -12.56
C LEU A 411 53.23 15.77 -11.56
N GLU A 412 52.75 15.73 -10.34
CA GLU A 412 53.12 14.73 -9.33
C GLU A 412 52.79 13.32 -9.78
N GLU A 413 51.59 13.08 -10.26
CA GLU A 413 51.14 11.78 -10.79
C GLU A 413 51.91 11.35 -12.03
N SER A 414 52.44 12.31 -12.82
CA SER A 414 53.26 12.07 -14.00
C SER A 414 54.75 12.08 -13.71
N ARG A 415 55.18 12.07 -12.45
CA ARG A 415 56.59 12.19 -12.02
C ARG A 415 57.33 13.36 -12.71
N TRP A 416 56.66 14.51 -12.75
CA TRP A 416 57.14 15.78 -13.34
C TRP A 416 57.38 15.72 -14.85
N ASN A 417 56.82 14.67 -15.55
CA ASN A 417 56.86 14.61 -17.01
C ASN A 417 55.80 15.53 -17.62
N ARG A 418 56.22 16.72 -18.08
CA ARG A 418 55.35 17.77 -18.60
C ARG A 418 54.50 17.33 -19.82
N THR A 419 55.00 16.42 -20.61
CA THR A 419 54.33 15.91 -21.83
C THR A 419 53.15 14.97 -21.43
N VAL A 420 53.39 14.11 -20.45
CA VAL A 420 52.36 13.18 -19.93
C VAL A 420 51.32 13.95 -19.14
N ALA A 421 51.72 14.89 -18.28
CA ALA A 421 50.81 15.76 -17.52
C ALA A 421 49.89 16.59 -18.45
N ALA A 422 50.46 17.20 -19.49
CA ALA A 422 49.67 17.93 -20.49
C ALA A 422 48.61 17.07 -21.18
N ARG A 423 48.98 15.83 -21.56
CA ARG A 423 48.05 14.88 -22.20
C ARG A 423 46.91 14.48 -21.22
N ARG A 424 47.19 14.28 -19.95
CA ARG A 424 46.21 13.95 -18.94
C ARG A 424 45.19 15.05 -18.72
N LEU A 425 45.63 16.30 -18.78
CA LEU A 425 44.75 17.46 -18.67
C LEU A 425 44.12 17.93 -19.99
N SER A 426 44.30 17.13 -21.07
CA SER A 426 43.84 17.46 -22.42
C SER A 426 44.37 18.82 -22.92
N LEU A 427 45.58 19.18 -22.49
CA LEU A 427 46.25 20.43 -22.87
C LEU A 427 47.36 20.16 -23.91
N SER A 428 47.59 21.15 -24.77
CA SER A 428 48.80 21.13 -25.58
C SER A 428 50.05 21.42 -24.70
N LEU A 429 51.22 20.88 -25.07
CA LEU A 429 52.45 21.09 -24.34
C LEU A 429 52.81 22.61 -24.23
N ARG A 430 52.44 23.39 -25.25
CA ARG A 430 52.60 24.83 -25.30
C ARG A 430 51.69 25.52 -24.27
N SER A 431 50.42 25.10 -24.18
CA SER A 431 49.45 25.61 -23.20
C SER A 431 49.89 25.27 -21.78
N MET A 432 50.36 24.05 -21.56
CA MET A 432 50.87 23.59 -20.26
C MET A 432 52.03 24.45 -19.76
N ARG A 433 53.03 24.67 -20.63
CA ARG A 433 54.21 25.51 -20.30
C ARG A 433 53.79 26.96 -19.99
N TYR A 434 52.87 27.51 -20.79
CA TYR A 434 52.38 28.88 -20.56
C TYR A 434 51.69 29.03 -19.19
N ARG A 435 50.81 28.09 -18.85
CA ARG A 435 50.05 28.09 -17.57
C ARG A 435 51.02 27.87 -16.39
N MET A 436 51.97 26.96 -16.48
CA MET A 436 52.97 26.76 -15.48
C MET A 436 53.82 28.03 -15.23
N LYS A 437 54.27 28.71 -16.27
CA LYS A 437 54.98 29.98 -16.15
C LYS A 437 54.13 31.08 -15.52
N LYS A 438 52.86 31.18 -15.91
CA LYS A 438 51.92 32.15 -15.35
C LYS A 438 51.66 31.95 -13.86
N LEU A 439 51.67 30.71 -13.40
CA LEU A 439 51.38 30.31 -12.01
C LEU A 439 52.65 30.11 -11.15
N GLY A 440 53.83 30.40 -11.67
CA GLY A 440 55.12 30.28 -10.94
C GLY A 440 55.53 28.84 -10.65
N LEU A 441 55.09 27.87 -11.45
CA LEU A 441 55.47 26.45 -11.37
C LEU A 441 56.59 26.20 -12.40
N ASN A 442 57.87 26.28 -11.97
CA ASN A 442 59.03 26.04 -12.85
C ASN A 442 59.49 24.60 -12.81
#